data_ba34df3ad06ac1733a1280a9a6003b05
#
_entry.id   ba34df3ad06ac1733a1280a9a6003b05
#
_cell.length_a   1.000
_cell.length_b   1.000
_cell.length_c   1.000
_cell.angle_alpha   90.00
_cell.angle_beta   90.00
_cell.angle_gamma   90.00
#
_symmetry.space_group_name_H-M   'P 1'
#
loop_
_entity.id
_entity.type
_entity.pdbx_description
1 polymer ?
#
loop_
_entity_poly.entity_id
_entity_poly.type
_entity_poly.pdbx_seq_one_letter_code
_entity_poly.pdbx_strand_id
1 'polypeptide(L)'
;MRFRTHLLAAALVAMASAAAAEAPADFLATYERQARAATPSWSGFSADRGRQFFQQTHGNDWSCASCHTDDPTREGSHARTGKAIAPLAPAANPERFTSAAKVDKWFRRNCNDVLGRECTAQEQGDVLTWLLAAGK
;
A
#
# COMPACT_ATOMS: atom_id res chain seq x y z
N MET A 1 45.14 56.38 -5.91
CA MET A 1 44.92 54.97 -5.53
C MET A 1 43.43 54.73 -5.45
N ARG A 2 42.85 53.97 -6.39
CA ARG A 2 41.41 53.64 -6.45
C ARG A 2 41.27 52.17 -6.14
N PHE A 3 40.78 51.79 -4.95
CA PHE A 3 40.46 50.40 -4.59
C PHE A 3 39.14 49.99 -5.26
N ARG A 4 39.22 49.01 -6.17
CA ARG A 4 38.04 48.34 -6.74
C ARG A 4 37.64 47.18 -5.83
N THR A 5 36.56 47.34 -5.10
CA THR A 5 35.92 46.26 -4.33
C THR A 5 35.13 45.35 -5.31
N HIS A 6 35.59 44.13 -5.48
CA HIS A 6 34.83 43.08 -6.20
C HIS A 6 33.87 42.41 -5.22
N LEU A 7 32.58 42.66 -5.40
CA LEU A 7 31.50 41.93 -4.72
C LEU A 7 31.29 40.59 -5.44
N LEU A 8 31.72 39.50 -4.81
CA LEU A 8 31.40 38.15 -5.23
C LEU A 8 29.96 37.82 -4.74
N ALA A 9 29.00 37.82 -5.65
CA ALA A 9 27.66 37.31 -5.41
C ALA A 9 27.69 35.79 -5.43
N ALA A 10 27.59 35.14 -4.27
CA ALA A 10 27.39 33.67 -4.19
C ALA A 10 25.92 33.35 -4.46
N ALA A 11 25.65 32.75 -5.63
CA ALA A 11 24.34 32.23 -5.94
C ALA A 11 24.11 30.90 -5.20
N LEU A 12 23.24 30.89 -4.20
CA LEU A 12 22.74 29.67 -3.57
C LEU A 12 21.74 28.99 -4.52
N VAL A 13 22.16 27.89 -5.15
CA VAL A 13 21.24 27.00 -5.89
C VAL A 13 20.53 26.12 -4.88
N ALA A 14 19.28 26.43 -4.56
CA ALA A 14 18.42 25.58 -3.76
C ALA A 14 18.02 24.36 -4.60
N MET A 15 18.61 23.20 -4.32
CA MET A 15 18.17 21.92 -4.89
C MET A 15 16.86 21.51 -4.19
N ALA A 16 15.74 21.71 -4.86
CA ALA A 16 14.47 21.15 -4.44
C ALA A 16 14.51 19.64 -4.72
N SER A 17 14.69 18.82 -3.68
CA SER A 17 14.50 17.38 -3.74
C SER A 17 13.02 17.12 -3.97
N ALA A 18 12.62 16.75 -5.19
CA ALA A 18 11.29 16.21 -5.45
C ALA A 18 11.19 14.87 -4.69
N ALA A 19 10.33 14.79 -3.69
CA ALA A 19 9.99 13.52 -3.06
C ALA A 19 9.36 12.63 -4.13
N ALA A 20 10.03 11.55 -4.50
CA ALA A 20 9.48 10.55 -5.39
C ALA A 20 8.24 9.92 -4.74
N ALA A 21 7.16 9.70 -5.51
CA ALA A 21 6.02 8.94 -5.02
C ALA A 21 6.49 7.51 -4.70
N GLU A 22 6.01 6.96 -3.58
CA GLU A 22 6.30 5.58 -3.21
C GLU A 22 5.65 4.62 -4.22
N ALA A 23 6.28 3.49 -4.44
CA ALA A 23 5.80 2.45 -5.34
C ALA A 23 5.36 1.21 -4.54
N PRO A 24 4.47 0.36 -5.09
CA PRO A 24 4.07 -0.89 -4.44
C PRO A 24 5.24 -1.78 -3.99
N ALA A 25 6.37 -1.76 -4.70
CA ALA A 25 7.58 -2.49 -4.34
C ALA A 25 8.19 -2.03 -3.01
N ASP A 26 8.06 -0.74 -2.66
CA ASP A 26 8.61 -0.20 -1.41
C ASP A 26 7.84 -0.75 -0.20
N PHE A 27 6.51 -0.92 -0.35
CA PHE A 27 5.67 -1.54 0.67
C PHE A 27 5.98 -3.03 0.82
N LEU A 28 6.13 -3.78 -0.29
CA LEU A 28 6.55 -5.18 -0.22
C LEU A 28 7.89 -5.35 0.49
N ALA A 29 8.88 -4.52 0.19
CA ALA A 29 10.18 -4.56 0.86
C ALA A 29 10.06 -4.25 2.36
N THR A 30 9.16 -3.36 2.76
CA THR A 30 8.89 -3.04 4.16
C THR A 30 8.22 -4.22 4.88
N TYR A 31 7.18 -4.80 4.30
CA TYR A 31 6.49 -5.97 4.86
C TYR A 31 7.39 -7.20 4.93
N GLU A 32 8.27 -7.41 3.95
CA GLU A 32 9.26 -8.48 3.98
C GLU A 32 10.20 -8.35 5.20
N ARG A 33 10.77 -7.17 5.43
CA ARG A 33 11.63 -6.94 6.61
C ARG A 33 10.90 -7.25 7.91
N GLN A 34 9.65 -6.81 8.03
CA GLN A 34 8.82 -7.04 9.22
C GLN A 34 8.45 -8.51 9.38
N ALA A 35 8.05 -9.20 8.29
CA ALA A 35 7.69 -10.61 8.32
C ALA A 35 8.90 -11.50 8.68
N ARG A 36 10.08 -11.23 8.13
CA ARG A 36 11.32 -11.91 8.47
C ARG A 36 11.71 -11.70 9.96
N ALA A 37 11.53 -10.50 10.47
CA ALA A 37 11.80 -10.20 11.87
C ALA A 37 10.84 -10.94 12.83
N ALA A 38 9.57 -11.10 12.44
CA ALA A 38 8.55 -11.78 13.22
C ALA A 38 8.64 -13.31 13.10
N THR A 39 9.14 -13.85 11.98
CA THR A 39 9.16 -15.28 11.68
C THR A 39 10.49 -15.67 11.02
N PRO A 40 11.46 -16.22 11.78
CA PRO A 40 12.78 -16.60 11.23
C PRO A 40 12.74 -17.58 10.05
N SER A 41 11.70 -18.45 10.00
CA SER A 41 11.46 -19.39 8.89
C SER A 41 10.62 -18.83 7.76
N TRP A 42 10.51 -17.52 7.66
CA TRP A 42 9.69 -16.87 6.63
C TRP A 42 10.13 -17.25 5.20
N SER A 43 9.17 -17.68 4.37
CA SER A 43 9.41 -18.28 3.05
C SER A 43 8.92 -17.43 1.86
N GLY A 44 8.49 -16.21 2.11
CA GLY A 44 8.03 -15.30 1.06
C GLY A 44 6.53 -15.01 1.10
N PHE A 45 6.14 -14.05 0.27
CA PHE A 45 4.73 -13.72 0.02
C PHE A 45 4.13 -14.64 -1.05
N SER A 46 2.81 -14.81 -1.00
CA SER A 46 2.06 -15.64 -1.94
C SER A 46 0.78 -14.94 -2.38
N ALA A 47 0.62 -14.81 -3.70
CA ALA A 47 -0.60 -14.27 -4.28
C ALA A 47 -1.84 -15.13 -3.97
N ASP A 48 -1.68 -16.46 -3.93
CA ASP A 48 -2.78 -17.36 -3.61
C ASP A 48 -3.23 -17.24 -2.15
N ARG A 49 -2.28 -17.13 -1.19
CA ARG A 49 -2.63 -16.85 0.20
C ARG A 49 -3.30 -15.47 0.33
N GLY A 50 -2.78 -14.48 -0.38
CA GLY A 50 -3.35 -13.14 -0.41
C GLY A 50 -4.78 -13.11 -0.92
N ARG A 51 -5.08 -13.84 -2.00
CA ARG A 51 -6.42 -13.99 -2.53
C ARG A 51 -7.36 -14.67 -1.54
N GLN A 52 -6.94 -15.79 -0.97
CA GLN A 52 -7.74 -16.53 0.02
C GLN A 52 -8.03 -15.67 1.24
N PHE A 53 -7.02 -15.00 1.78
CA PHE A 53 -7.18 -14.08 2.90
C PHE A 53 -8.17 -12.96 2.60
N PHE A 54 -8.10 -12.37 1.41
CA PHE A 54 -8.96 -11.27 0.98
C PHE A 54 -10.43 -11.69 0.84
N GLN A 55 -10.70 -12.93 0.42
CA GLN A 55 -12.03 -13.46 0.18
C GLN A 55 -12.69 -14.07 1.43
N GLN A 56 -11.91 -14.48 2.43
CA GLN A 56 -12.42 -15.09 3.66
C GLN A 56 -13.00 -14.06 4.63
N THR A 57 -14.07 -14.42 5.33
CA THR A 57 -14.69 -13.58 6.37
C THR A 57 -13.99 -13.66 7.73
N HIS A 58 -13.05 -14.60 7.89
CA HIS A 58 -12.27 -14.79 9.13
C HIS A 58 -13.12 -15.01 10.39
N GLY A 59 -14.32 -15.57 10.21
CA GLY A 59 -15.26 -15.79 11.33
C GLY A 59 -16.14 -14.58 11.66
N ASN A 60 -16.09 -13.51 10.86
CA ASN A 60 -16.91 -12.31 10.97
C ASN A 60 -17.90 -12.19 9.82
N ASP A 61 -18.68 -11.12 9.79
CA ASP A 61 -19.72 -10.91 8.77
C ASP A 61 -19.17 -10.55 7.40
N TRP A 62 -17.97 -9.93 7.34
CA TRP A 62 -17.38 -9.40 6.11
C TRP A 62 -15.99 -9.91 5.84
N SER A 63 -15.67 -9.95 4.55
CA SER A 63 -14.32 -10.08 4.02
C SER A 63 -13.88 -8.77 3.39
N CYS A 64 -12.61 -8.67 2.97
CA CYS A 64 -12.17 -7.52 2.16
C CYS A 64 -12.96 -7.47 0.83
N ALA A 65 -13.25 -8.64 0.24
CA ALA A 65 -14.03 -8.77 -0.98
C ALA A 65 -15.48 -8.27 -0.85
N SER A 66 -16.06 -8.27 0.37
CA SER A 66 -17.42 -7.76 0.60
C SER A 66 -17.58 -6.29 0.17
N CYS A 67 -16.50 -5.50 0.21
CA CYS A 67 -16.49 -4.11 -0.24
C CYS A 67 -15.73 -3.91 -1.55
N HIS A 68 -14.67 -4.70 -1.79
CA HIS A 68 -13.76 -4.52 -2.92
C HIS A 68 -14.00 -5.49 -4.07
N THR A 69 -15.01 -6.35 -3.98
CA THR A 69 -15.33 -7.46 -4.90
C THR A 69 -14.24 -8.55 -4.95
N ASP A 70 -14.58 -9.70 -5.54
CA ASP A 70 -13.61 -10.78 -5.77
C ASP A 70 -12.62 -10.46 -6.92
N ASP A 71 -12.98 -9.49 -7.76
CA ASP A 71 -12.11 -8.95 -8.81
C ASP A 71 -11.66 -7.53 -8.42
N PRO A 72 -10.43 -7.34 -7.92
CA PRO A 72 -9.95 -6.05 -7.42
C PRO A 72 -9.68 -5.03 -8.54
N THR A 73 -9.83 -5.42 -9.81
CA THR A 73 -9.74 -4.51 -10.95
C THR A 73 -11.05 -3.75 -11.19
N ARG A 74 -12.13 -4.13 -10.51
CA ARG A 74 -13.46 -3.53 -10.64
C ARG A 74 -13.74 -2.56 -9.50
N GLU A 75 -14.69 -1.66 -9.75
CA GLU A 75 -15.25 -0.79 -8.70
C GLU A 75 -16.02 -1.63 -7.69
N GLY A 76 -15.75 -1.38 -6.42
CA GLY A 76 -16.46 -1.95 -5.29
C GLY A 76 -17.51 -1.01 -4.70
N SER A 77 -18.14 -1.46 -3.63
CA SER A 77 -19.13 -0.68 -2.89
C SER A 77 -19.01 -0.94 -1.39
N HIS A 78 -18.99 0.10 -0.60
CA HIS A 78 -18.90 -0.03 0.85
C HIS A 78 -20.12 -0.76 1.41
N ALA A 79 -19.92 -1.91 2.04
CA ALA A 79 -20.99 -2.84 2.43
C ALA A 79 -22.12 -2.19 3.27
N ARG A 80 -21.79 -1.20 4.09
CA ARG A 80 -22.76 -0.54 5.00
C ARG A 80 -23.40 0.70 4.39
N THR A 81 -22.68 1.47 3.57
CA THR A 81 -23.13 2.79 3.10
C THR A 81 -23.46 2.82 1.61
N GLY A 82 -23.13 1.78 0.86
CA GLY A 82 -23.27 1.74 -0.60
C GLY A 82 -22.36 2.70 -1.37
N LYS A 83 -21.44 3.39 -0.69
CA LYS A 83 -20.54 4.34 -1.36
C LYS A 83 -19.58 3.60 -2.28
N ALA A 84 -19.47 4.06 -3.53
CA ALA A 84 -18.54 3.51 -4.52
C ALA A 84 -17.08 3.57 -4.03
N ILE A 85 -16.34 2.51 -4.29
CA ILE A 85 -14.92 2.37 -3.97
C ILE A 85 -14.18 2.08 -5.28
N ALA A 86 -13.30 2.99 -5.68
CA ALA A 86 -12.50 2.81 -6.89
C ALA A 86 -11.66 1.52 -6.84
N PRO A 87 -11.33 0.92 -7.99
CA PRO A 87 -10.57 -0.32 -8.10
C PRO A 87 -9.36 -0.37 -7.16
N LEU A 88 -9.10 -1.53 -6.59
CA LEU A 88 -8.02 -1.70 -5.61
C LEU A 88 -6.70 -2.14 -6.26
N ALA A 89 -6.77 -2.91 -7.35
CA ALA A 89 -5.59 -3.36 -8.07
C ALA A 89 -4.88 -2.19 -8.79
N PRO A 90 -3.55 -2.04 -8.66
CA PRO A 90 -2.79 -0.98 -9.32
C PRO A 90 -2.90 -0.98 -10.85
N ALA A 91 -3.12 -2.14 -11.47
CA ALA A 91 -3.33 -2.25 -12.92
C ALA A 91 -4.59 -1.47 -13.40
N ALA A 92 -5.62 -1.38 -12.56
CA ALA A 92 -6.85 -0.65 -12.86
C ALA A 92 -6.88 0.75 -12.23
N ASN A 93 -6.06 1.00 -11.21
CA ASN A 93 -5.96 2.29 -10.52
C ASN A 93 -4.50 2.56 -10.10
N PRO A 94 -3.71 3.22 -10.96
CA PRO A 94 -2.28 3.47 -10.70
C PRO A 94 -1.99 4.33 -9.46
N GLU A 95 -2.98 5.02 -8.91
CA GLU A 95 -2.82 5.82 -7.69
C GLU A 95 -2.82 4.98 -6.40
N ARG A 96 -3.14 3.68 -6.51
CA ARG A 96 -3.07 2.78 -5.37
C ARG A 96 -1.62 2.50 -4.99
N PHE A 97 -1.36 2.42 -3.69
CA PHE A 97 -0.05 2.12 -3.12
C PHE A 97 1.06 3.10 -3.55
N THR A 98 0.74 4.40 -3.55
CA THR A 98 1.68 5.49 -3.86
C THR A 98 1.97 6.41 -2.68
N SER A 99 1.45 6.10 -1.48
CA SER A 99 1.62 6.89 -0.27
C SER A 99 1.54 6.01 0.98
N ALA A 100 2.64 5.94 1.75
CA ALA A 100 2.72 5.15 2.98
C ALA A 100 1.60 5.54 3.97
N ALA A 101 1.39 6.81 4.20
CA ALA A 101 0.37 7.28 5.14
C ALA A 101 -1.05 6.82 4.75
N LYS A 102 -1.35 6.74 3.44
CA LYS A 102 -2.64 6.22 2.96
C LYS A 102 -2.70 4.71 3.10
N VAL A 103 -1.63 3.98 2.73
CA VAL A 103 -1.57 2.53 2.80
C VAL A 103 -1.73 2.06 4.25
N ASP A 104 -0.95 2.62 5.18
CA ASP A 104 -1.00 2.29 6.61
C ASP A 104 -2.39 2.58 7.20
N LYS A 105 -2.94 3.74 6.89
CA LYS A 105 -4.28 4.13 7.35
C LYS A 105 -5.34 3.13 6.90
N TRP A 106 -5.33 2.75 5.62
CA TRP A 106 -6.38 1.92 5.05
C TRP A 106 -6.22 0.44 5.44
N PHE A 107 -5.00 -0.10 5.50
CA PHE A 107 -4.79 -1.44 6.03
C PHE A 107 -5.25 -1.54 7.49
N ARG A 108 -4.81 -0.63 8.35
CA ARG A 108 -5.22 -0.63 9.76
C ARG A 108 -6.73 -0.58 9.91
N ARG A 109 -7.41 0.32 9.18
CA ARG A 109 -8.87 0.45 9.26
C ARG A 109 -9.57 -0.79 8.74
N ASN A 110 -9.24 -1.25 7.54
CA ASN A 110 -9.92 -2.36 6.90
C ASN A 110 -9.66 -3.69 7.63
N CYS A 111 -8.43 -3.93 8.10
CA CYS A 111 -8.13 -5.11 8.90
C CYS A 111 -8.92 -5.08 10.22
N ASN A 112 -9.01 -3.92 10.85
CA ASN A 112 -9.81 -3.80 12.08
C ASN A 112 -11.30 -4.06 11.84
N ASP A 113 -11.84 -3.57 10.73
CA ASP A 113 -13.25 -3.78 10.36
C ASP A 113 -13.56 -5.26 10.02
N VAL A 114 -12.60 -5.99 9.40
CA VAL A 114 -12.78 -7.37 8.94
C VAL A 114 -12.31 -8.40 9.96
N LEU A 115 -11.20 -8.14 10.68
CA LEU A 115 -10.54 -9.11 11.56
C LEU A 115 -10.71 -8.77 13.05
N GLY A 116 -11.10 -7.54 13.40
CA GLY A 116 -11.04 -7.03 14.78
C GLY A 116 -9.61 -6.79 15.30
N ARG A 117 -8.62 -6.81 14.42
CA ARG A 117 -7.19 -6.57 14.72
C ARG A 117 -6.45 -5.98 13.53
N GLU A 118 -5.23 -5.56 13.75
CA GLU A 118 -4.33 -5.20 12.65
C GLU A 118 -3.90 -6.45 11.87
N CYS A 119 -3.67 -6.28 10.56
CA CYS A 119 -3.07 -7.31 9.74
C CYS A 119 -1.57 -7.44 10.04
N THR A 120 -1.07 -8.67 10.03
CA THR A 120 0.36 -8.93 10.10
C THR A 120 1.06 -8.49 8.82
N ALA A 121 2.37 -8.28 8.86
CA ALA A 121 3.16 -7.98 7.67
C ALA A 121 3.08 -9.08 6.60
N GLN A 122 2.94 -10.35 7.01
CA GLN A 122 2.70 -11.46 6.10
C GLN A 122 1.36 -11.30 5.35
N GLU A 123 0.29 -11.01 6.07
CA GLU A 123 -1.05 -10.84 5.48
C GLU A 123 -1.08 -9.63 4.53
N GLN A 124 -0.48 -8.51 4.92
CA GLN A 124 -0.37 -7.31 4.08
C GLN A 124 0.44 -7.58 2.81
N GLY A 125 1.56 -8.26 2.94
CA GLY A 125 2.43 -8.60 1.81
C GLY A 125 1.80 -9.61 0.86
N ASP A 126 1.11 -10.63 1.38
CA ASP A 126 0.38 -11.62 0.57
C ASP A 126 -0.74 -10.93 -0.23
N VAL A 127 -1.56 -10.10 0.42
CA VAL A 127 -2.62 -9.33 -0.24
C VAL A 127 -2.06 -8.40 -1.32
N LEU A 128 -1.02 -7.63 -1.01
CA LEU A 128 -0.41 -6.72 -1.99
C LEU A 128 0.19 -7.49 -3.17
N THR A 129 0.82 -8.65 -2.92
CA THR A 129 1.36 -9.51 -3.99
C THR A 129 0.25 -9.97 -4.93
N TRP A 130 -0.90 -10.38 -4.40
CA TRP A 130 -2.06 -10.75 -5.21
C TRP A 130 -2.63 -9.55 -5.99
N LEU A 131 -2.79 -8.38 -5.36
CA LEU A 131 -3.31 -7.19 -6.02
C LEU A 131 -2.42 -6.72 -7.18
N LEU A 132 -1.09 -6.89 -7.06
CA LEU A 132 -0.14 -6.58 -8.12
C LEU A 132 -0.16 -7.58 -9.28
N ALA A 133 -0.62 -8.82 -9.04
CA ALA A 133 -0.80 -9.83 -10.06
C ALA A 133 -2.15 -9.69 -10.79
N ALA A 134 -3.14 -9.07 -10.16
CA ALA A 134 -4.48 -8.88 -10.73
C ALA A 134 -4.46 -7.89 -11.91
N GLY A 135 -5.04 -8.29 -13.04
CA GLY A 135 -5.13 -7.47 -14.25
C GLY A 135 -3.88 -7.49 -15.15
N LYS A 136 -2.99 -8.45 -14.91
CA LYS A 136 -1.85 -8.75 -15.81
C LYS A 136 -2.19 -9.84 -16.80
#